data_d9ba118b355ea5cb96f71643e36e8d4b
#
_entry.id   d9ba118b355ea5cb96f71643e36e8d4b
#
_cell.length_a   1.000
_cell.length_b   1.000
_cell.length_c   1.000
_cell.angle_alpha   90.00
_cell.angle_beta   90.00
_cell.angle_gamma   90.00
#
_symmetry.space_group_name_H-M   'P 1'
#
loop_
_entity.id
_entity.type
_entity.pdbx_description
1 polymer ?
#
loop_
_entity_poly.entity_id
_entity_poly.type
_entity_poly.pdbx_seq_one_letter_code
_entity_poly.pdbx_strand_id
1 'polypeptide(L)'
;PGHGLTAADPSNDYSMQRTVFLLEEFINALEVQKLSIAGASLGGTIGLHYARRNPEKVENLILASPGALNPRIRGRTEPVTLPKPFEIIAYFTPRLITESLLRSGFGDPDNVSDKLIDRWYDLLLREGQRDAQIARVNQYVSGDIDLVLSEITSPALIMWGEKNSVVPVELAHEMKNMMNNSTRIEMIIYESGGHQLVQELGLQTGKDALKYLMKWRGDDDE
;
A
#
# COMPACT_ATOMS: atom_id res chain seq x y z
N PRO A 1 5.89 -6.94 9.57
CA PRO A 1 5.60 -6.97 11.01
C PRO A 1 4.48 -6.00 11.39
N GLY A 2 3.76 -6.31 12.50
CA GLY A 2 2.71 -5.45 13.04
C GLY A 2 1.48 -5.27 12.14
N HIS A 3 1.19 -6.22 11.25
CA HIS A 3 -0.01 -6.22 10.41
C HIS A 3 -0.68 -7.60 10.41
N GLY A 4 -1.98 -7.61 10.58
CA GLY A 4 -2.81 -8.80 10.47
C GLY A 4 -2.35 -9.92 11.41
N LEU A 5 -1.90 -11.04 10.87
CA LEU A 5 -1.43 -12.19 11.63
C LEU A 5 0.09 -12.16 11.95
N THR A 6 0.84 -11.24 11.36
CA THR A 6 2.27 -11.11 11.62
C THR A 6 2.51 -10.42 12.96
N ALA A 7 3.41 -10.94 13.77
CA ALA A 7 3.77 -10.35 15.06
C ALA A 7 4.39 -8.94 14.92
N ALA A 8 4.42 -8.19 16.00
CA ALA A 8 5.16 -6.94 16.08
C ALA A 8 6.67 -7.19 15.83
N ASP A 9 7.38 -6.19 15.30
CA ASP A 9 8.83 -6.27 15.13
C ASP A 9 9.50 -6.14 16.51
N PRO A 10 10.34 -7.11 16.93
CA PRO A 10 11.05 -7.04 18.21
C PRO A 10 11.95 -5.81 18.35
N SER A 11 12.44 -5.25 17.23
CA SER A 11 13.26 -4.03 17.23
C SER A 11 12.43 -2.75 17.36
N ASN A 12 11.11 -2.86 17.28
CA ASN A 12 10.18 -1.73 17.22
C ASN A 12 10.51 -0.71 16.11
N ASP A 13 11.19 -1.15 15.04
CA ASP A 13 11.53 -0.34 13.88
C ASP A 13 10.54 -0.61 12.75
N TYR A 14 9.67 0.36 12.48
CA TYR A 14 8.66 0.35 11.41
C TYR A 14 8.96 1.38 10.31
N SER A 15 10.21 1.84 10.22
CA SER A 15 10.66 2.72 9.16
C SER A 15 10.47 2.08 7.77
N MET A 16 10.38 2.91 6.74
CA MET A 16 10.29 2.43 5.35
C MET A 16 11.51 1.58 4.99
N GLN A 17 12.70 2.00 5.41
CA GLN A 17 13.95 1.26 5.18
C GLN A 17 13.90 -0.13 5.78
N ARG A 18 13.46 -0.24 7.05
CA ARG A 18 13.32 -1.53 7.73
C ARG A 18 12.28 -2.42 7.05
N THR A 19 11.15 -1.82 6.66
CA THR A 19 10.06 -2.58 6.02
C THR A 19 10.49 -3.13 4.66
N VAL A 20 11.17 -2.35 3.84
CA VAL A 20 11.72 -2.79 2.55
C VAL A 20 12.80 -3.85 2.75
N PHE A 21 13.71 -3.68 3.72
CA PHE A 21 14.72 -4.66 4.07
C PHE A 21 14.10 -6.02 4.44
N LEU A 22 13.04 -6.03 5.26
CA LEU A 22 12.36 -7.27 5.63
C LEU A 22 11.67 -7.95 4.45
N LEU A 23 11.16 -7.16 3.49
CA LEU A 23 10.63 -7.72 2.24
C LEU A 23 11.76 -8.34 1.39
N GLU A 24 12.92 -7.69 1.31
CA GLU A 24 14.09 -8.23 0.62
C GLU A 24 14.56 -9.56 1.24
N GLU A 25 14.69 -9.62 2.57
CA GLU A 25 15.06 -10.83 3.28
C GLU A 25 14.04 -11.96 3.07
N PHE A 26 12.75 -11.63 3.06
CA PHE A 26 11.69 -12.61 2.80
C PHE A 26 11.77 -13.18 1.37
N ILE A 27 11.96 -12.33 0.36
CA ILE A 27 12.07 -12.75 -1.04
C ILE A 27 13.36 -13.57 -1.25
N ASN A 28 14.46 -13.15 -0.63
CA ASN A 28 15.73 -13.89 -0.69
C ASN A 28 15.63 -15.26 -0.03
N ALA A 29 14.96 -15.35 1.13
CA ALA A 29 14.74 -16.61 1.84
C ALA A 29 13.87 -17.61 1.05
N LEU A 30 13.03 -17.11 0.14
CA LEU A 30 12.24 -17.93 -0.79
C LEU A 30 13.00 -18.25 -2.08
N GLU A 31 14.24 -17.78 -2.24
CA GLU A 31 15.08 -17.95 -3.44
C GLU A 31 14.40 -17.47 -4.74
N VAL A 32 13.47 -16.51 -4.62
CA VAL A 32 12.74 -15.93 -5.77
C VAL A 32 13.65 -14.99 -6.53
N GLN A 33 13.90 -15.29 -7.81
CA GLN A 33 14.78 -14.51 -8.67
C GLN A 33 14.04 -13.35 -9.35
N LYS A 34 12.80 -13.59 -9.77
CA LYS A 34 11.94 -12.60 -10.43
C LYS A 34 10.51 -12.70 -9.90
N LEU A 35 9.84 -11.57 -9.78
CA LEU A 35 8.49 -11.51 -9.24
C LEU A 35 7.70 -10.30 -9.78
N SER A 36 6.38 -10.44 -9.77
CA SER A 36 5.48 -9.29 -9.87
C SER A 36 5.00 -8.89 -8.47
N ILE A 37 5.00 -7.59 -8.16
CA ILE A 37 4.56 -7.07 -6.87
C ILE A 37 3.21 -6.38 -7.03
N ALA A 38 2.24 -6.81 -6.24
CA ALA A 38 0.95 -6.13 -6.10
C ALA A 38 0.85 -5.48 -4.70
N GLY A 39 0.56 -4.19 -4.64
CA GLY A 39 0.44 -3.48 -3.38
C GLY A 39 -0.63 -2.39 -3.39
N ALA A 40 -1.38 -2.30 -2.28
CA ALA A 40 -2.37 -1.25 -2.05
C ALA A 40 -1.90 -0.28 -0.97
N SER A 41 -2.18 1.01 -1.13
CA SER A 41 -1.84 2.06 -0.16
C SER A 41 -0.37 1.97 0.30
N LEU A 42 -0.12 1.72 1.60
CA LEU A 42 1.23 1.50 2.14
C LEU A 42 1.97 0.37 1.41
N GLY A 43 1.28 -0.74 1.09
CA GLY A 43 1.88 -1.85 0.34
C GLY A 43 2.34 -1.44 -1.06
N GLY A 44 1.61 -0.54 -1.72
CA GLY A 44 2.03 0.05 -3.00
C GLY A 44 3.29 0.91 -2.85
N THR A 45 3.37 1.71 -1.78
CA THR A 45 4.57 2.51 -1.46
C THR A 45 5.79 1.61 -1.22
N ILE A 46 5.63 0.54 -0.43
CA ILE A 46 6.69 -0.44 -0.16
C ILE A 46 7.14 -1.10 -1.47
N GLY A 47 6.19 -1.49 -2.33
CA GLY A 47 6.48 -2.07 -3.64
C GLY A 47 7.31 -1.16 -4.55
N LEU A 48 7.01 0.15 -4.55
CA LEU A 48 7.79 1.16 -5.28
C LEU A 48 9.22 1.26 -4.76
N HIS A 49 9.42 1.36 -3.45
CA HIS A 49 10.76 1.40 -2.85
C HIS A 49 11.55 0.11 -3.11
N TYR A 50 10.87 -1.05 -3.07
CA TYR A 50 11.51 -2.32 -3.39
C TYR A 50 11.93 -2.39 -4.85
N ALA A 51 11.05 -2.01 -5.79
CA ALA A 51 11.33 -2.05 -7.22
C ALA A 51 12.47 -1.10 -7.63
N ARG A 52 12.53 0.09 -7.01
CA ARG A 52 13.64 1.01 -7.19
C ARG A 52 14.99 0.40 -6.80
N ARG A 53 15.03 -0.37 -5.70
CA ARG A 53 16.25 -0.99 -5.17
C ARG A 53 16.66 -2.26 -5.90
N ASN A 54 15.69 -2.98 -6.47
CA ASN A 54 15.86 -4.28 -7.11
C ASN A 54 15.18 -4.31 -8.48
N PRO A 55 15.53 -3.39 -9.40
CA PRO A 55 14.83 -3.26 -10.69
C PRO A 55 14.94 -4.52 -11.55
N GLU A 56 16.03 -5.28 -11.40
CA GLU A 56 16.26 -6.54 -12.13
C GLU A 56 15.38 -7.69 -11.67
N LYS A 57 14.80 -7.61 -10.45
CA LYS A 57 13.93 -8.65 -9.89
C LYS A 57 12.44 -8.40 -10.15
N VAL A 58 12.04 -7.14 -10.40
CA VAL A 58 10.62 -6.79 -10.49
C VAL A 58 10.15 -6.75 -11.95
N GLU A 59 9.43 -7.78 -12.35
CA GLU A 59 8.87 -7.90 -13.71
C GLU A 59 7.67 -6.99 -13.92
N ASN A 60 6.79 -6.86 -12.91
CA ASN A 60 5.63 -5.98 -12.99
C ASN A 60 5.29 -5.40 -11.62
N LEU A 61 4.78 -4.16 -11.63
CA LEU A 61 4.16 -3.51 -10.47
C LEU A 61 2.65 -3.39 -10.68
N ILE A 62 1.87 -3.79 -9.68
CA ILE A 62 0.42 -3.57 -9.63
C ILE A 62 0.14 -2.69 -8.42
N LEU A 63 -0.24 -1.44 -8.66
CA LEU A 63 -0.26 -0.38 -7.67
C LEU A 63 -1.69 0.13 -7.46
N ALA A 64 -2.30 -0.23 -6.35
CA ALA A 64 -3.64 0.23 -5.99
C ALA A 64 -3.55 1.43 -5.02
N SER A 65 -3.73 2.64 -5.53
CA SER A 65 -3.75 3.90 -4.77
C SER A 65 -2.59 4.01 -3.75
N PRO A 66 -1.31 3.99 -4.17
CA PRO A 66 -0.17 4.08 -3.26
C PRO A 66 -0.27 5.29 -2.33
N GLY A 67 -0.04 5.06 -1.03
CA GLY A 67 -0.22 6.08 0.00
C GLY A 67 0.82 7.20 -0.01
N ALA A 68 2.00 6.97 -0.60
CA ALA A 68 3.11 7.93 -0.58
C ALA A 68 2.79 9.27 -1.24
N LEU A 69 1.86 9.30 -2.18
CA LEU A 69 1.40 10.52 -2.84
C LEU A 69 0.37 11.31 -2.03
N ASN A 70 -0.08 10.80 -0.88
CA ASN A 70 -1.02 11.54 -0.04
C ASN A 70 -0.44 12.92 0.31
N PRO A 71 -1.13 14.03 -0.03
CA PRO A 71 -0.61 15.39 0.18
C PRO A 71 -0.26 15.71 1.64
N ARG A 72 -0.85 14.98 2.59
CA ARG A 72 -0.58 15.16 4.03
C ARG A 72 0.77 14.64 4.48
N ILE A 73 1.39 13.75 3.68
CA ILE A 73 2.65 13.07 4.06
C ILE A 73 3.72 13.16 2.98
N ARG A 74 3.36 13.51 1.74
CA ARG A 74 4.33 13.68 0.63
C ARG A 74 5.39 14.72 0.98
N GLY A 75 6.64 14.40 0.67
CA GLY A 75 7.79 15.28 0.93
C GLY A 75 8.20 15.40 2.40
N ARG A 76 7.58 14.63 3.30
CA ARG A 76 8.07 14.56 4.68
C ARG A 76 9.41 13.85 4.73
N THR A 77 10.38 14.53 5.33
CA THR A 77 11.72 14.00 5.60
C THR A 77 11.89 13.55 7.04
N GLU A 78 10.99 14.01 7.93
CA GLU A 78 11.04 13.70 9.35
C GLU A 78 9.76 13.00 9.83
N PRO A 79 9.87 12.06 10.76
CA PRO A 79 8.73 11.42 11.41
C PRO A 79 7.87 12.45 12.16
N VAL A 80 6.56 12.21 12.20
CA VAL A 80 5.63 13.04 12.98
C VAL A 80 5.08 12.22 14.12
N THR A 81 5.53 12.52 15.33
CA THR A 81 5.02 11.88 16.54
C THR A 81 3.58 12.28 16.80
N LEU A 82 2.71 11.30 17.01
CA LEU A 82 1.34 11.55 17.44
C LEU A 82 1.36 12.25 18.80
N PRO A 83 0.48 13.26 19.03
CA PRO A 83 0.31 13.83 20.35
C PRO A 83 -0.04 12.76 21.37
N LYS A 84 0.53 12.85 22.60
CA LYS A 84 0.33 11.86 23.67
C LYS A 84 -1.11 11.42 23.92
N PRO A 85 -2.16 12.28 23.83
CA PRO A 85 -3.53 11.83 24.01
C PRO A 85 -3.97 10.75 23.00
N PHE A 86 -3.34 10.68 21.81
CA PHE A 86 -3.63 9.63 20.82
C PHE A 86 -3.00 8.28 21.19
N GLU A 87 -2.03 8.22 22.10
CA GLU A 87 -1.45 6.98 22.60
C GLU A 87 -2.48 6.13 23.36
N ILE A 88 -3.57 6.76 23.84
CA ILE A 88 -4.69 6.04 24.50
C ILE A 88 -5.30 4.98 23.57
N ILE A 89 -5.15 5.12 22.25
CA ILE A 89 -5.61 4.14 21.26
C ILE A 89 -4.93 2.78 21.49
N ALA A 90 -3.69 2.76 22.00
CA ALA A 90 -3.01 1.50 22.34
C ALA A 90 -3.77 0.70 23.43
N TYR A 91 -4.48 1.39 24.30
CA TYR A 91 -5.16 0.80 25.44
C TYR A 91 -6.66 0.65 25.23
N PHE A 92 -7.25 1.59 24.51
CA PHE A 92 -8.68 1.65 24.28
C PHE A 92 -9.01 2.03 22.85
N THR A 93 -9.46 1.04 22.08
CA THR A 93 -9.87 1.21 20.69
C THR A 93 -11.28 0.69 20.51
N PRO A 94 -12.32 1.54 20.60
CA PRO A 94 -13.69 1.14 20.33
C PRO A 94 -13.84 0.64 18.88
N ARG A 95 -14.66 -0.41 18.68
CA ARG A 95 -15.01 -0.96 17.35
C ARG A 95 -15.47 0.14 16.37
N LEU A 96 -16.17 1.14 16.86
CA LEU A 96 -16.65 2.28 16.08
C LEU A 96 -15.53 3.04 15.38
N ILE A 97 -14.32 3.10 15.95
CA ILE A 97 -13.16 3.74 15.30
C ILE A 97 -12.77 2.93 14.06
N THR A 98 -12.67 1.60 14.18
CA THR A 98 -12.36 0.73 13.05
C THR A 98 -13.43 0.83 11.97
N GLU A 99 -14.70 0.84 12.35
CA GLU A 99 -15.83 1.02 11.44
C GLU A 99 -15.73 2.36 10.69
N SER A 100 -15.53 3.47 11.42
CA SER A 100 -15.42 4.80 10.83
C SER A 100 -14.26 4.89 9.83
N LEU A 101 -13.10 4.31 10.18
CA LEU A 101 -11.93 4.28 9.29
C LEU A 101 -12.19 3.47 8.02
N LEU A 102 -12.84 2.29 8.15
CA LEU A 102 -13.19 1.48 6.99
C LEU A 102 -14.18 2.19 6.09
N ARG A 103 -15.29 2.70 6.65
CA ARG A 103 -16.31 3.40 5.89
C ARG A 103 -15.78 4.63 5.17
N SER A 104 -14.89 5.39 5.81
CA SER A 104 -14.26 6.56 5.17
C SER A 104 -13.32 6.21 4.01
N GLY A 105 -12.83 4.98 3.95
CA GLY A 105 -11.96 4.49 2.89
C GLY A 105 -12.68 3.85 1.71
N PHE A 106 -13.98 3.58 1.82
CA PHE A 106 -14.79 3.03 0.73
C PHE A 106 -15.39 4.16 -0.13
N GLY A 107 -15.58 3.90 -1.39
CA GLY A 107 -16.30 4.81 -2.31
C GLY A 107 -17.81 4.80 -2.05
N ASP A 108 -18.33 3.69 -1.55
CA ASP A 108 -19.66 3.55 -0.99
C ASP A 108 -19.57 2.97 0.43
N PRO A 109 -19.74 3.80 1.48
CA PRO A 109 -19.66 3.37 2.88
C PRO A 109 -20.66 2.26 3.26
N ASP A 110 -21.77 2.14 2.56
CA ASP A 110 -22.80 1.14 2.84
C ASP A 110 -22.36 -0.27 2.43
N ASN A 111 -21.36 -0.40 1.58
CA ASN A 111 -20.74 -1.67 1.20
C ASN A 111 -19.84 -2.28 2.29
N VAL A 112 -19.58 -1.57 3.39
CA VAL A 112 -18.79 -2.08 4.51
C VAL A 112 -19.65 -2.97 5.39
N SER A 113 -19.44 -4.28 5.32
CA SER A 113 -20.18 -5.26 6.13
C SER A 113 -19.63 -5.35 7.56
N ASP A 114 -20.51 -5.71 8.52
CA ASP A 114 -20.11 -5.99 9.90
C ASP A 114 -19.02 -7.06 9.98
N LYS A 115 -19.09 -8.10 9.14
CA LYS A 115 -18.06 -9.15 9.07
C LYS A 115 -16.68 -8.58 8.72
N LEU A 116 -16.61 -7.59 7.84
CA LEU A 116 -15.34 -6.94 7.48
C LEU A 116 -14.84 -6.09 8.64
N ILE A 117 -15.73 -5.33 9.30
CA ILE A 117 -15.39 -4.51 10.48
C ILE A 117 -14.86 -5.41 11.60
N ASP A 118 -15.57 -6.50 11.92
CA ASP A 118 -15.16 -7.44 12.98
C ASP A 118 -13.80 -8.05 12.69
N ARG A 119 -13.56 -8.50 11.44
CA ARG A 119 -12.26 -9.03 11.04
C ARG A 119 -11.13 -8.04 11.25
N TRP A 120 -11.30 -6.78 10.84
CA TRP A 120 -10.28 -5.74 11.02
C TRP A 120 -10.09 -5.41 12.50
N TYR A 121 -11.16 -5.34 13.25
CA TYR A 121 -11.14 -5.06 14.67
C TYR A 121 -10.42 -6.18 15.46
N ASP A 122 -10.75 -7.44 15.21
CA ASP A 122 -10.10 -8.59 15.85
C ASP A 122 -8.59 -8.63 15.55
N LEU A 123 -8.19 -8.35 14.31
CA LEU A 123 -6.78 -8.28 13.95
C LEU A 123 -6.06 -7.13 14.66
N LEU A 124 -6.71 -5.99 14.82
CA LEU A 124 -6.16 -4.83 15.54
C LEU A 124 -6.00 -5.10 17.04
N LEU A 125 -6.89 -5.87 17.63
CA LEU A 125 -6.85 -6.20 19.06
C LEU A 125 -5.80 -7.26 19.44
N ARG A 126 -5.16 -7.91 18.47
CA ARG A 126 -4.10 -8.87 18.76
C ARG A 126 -2.95 -8.20 19.52
N GLU A 127 -2.31 -8.99 20.37
CA GLU A 127 -1.16 -8.54 21.17
C GLU A 127 -0.10 -7.86 20.30
N GLY A 128 0.36 -6.67 20.72
CA GLY A 128 1.36 -5.87 20.05
C GLY A 128 0.90 -5.09 18.80
N GLN A 129 -0.30 -5.37 18.25
CA GLN A 129 -0.74 -4.74 17.00
C GLN A 129 -1.04 -3.25 17.15
N ARG A 130 -1.65 -2.82 18.24
CA ARG A 130 -1.97 -1.41 18.50
C ARG A 130 -0.70 -0.58 18.73
N ASP A 131 0.24 -1.10 19.50
CA ASP A 131 1.54 -0.46 19.71
C ASP A 131 2.33 -0.38 18.40
N ALA A 132 2.35 -1.46 17.62
CA ALA A 132 2.96 -1.50 16.30
C ALA A 132 2.34 -0.47 15.34
N GLN A 133 1.02 -0.29 15.39
CA GLN A 133 0.35 0.71 14.55
C GLN A 133 0.74 2.14 14.93
N ILE A 134 0.80 2.45 16.22
CA ILE A 134 1.26 3.75 16.72
C ILE A 134 2.71 3.99 16.32
N ALA A 135 3.58 3.02 16.56
CA ALA A 135 4.99 3.12 16.21
C ALA A 135 5.18 3.36 14.71
N ARG A 136 4.44 2.63 13.86
CA ARG A 136 4.45 2.81 12.40
C ARG A 136 4.01 4.22 11.98
N VAL A 137 2.92 4.74 12.54
CA VAL A 137 2.45 6.09 12.23
C VAL A 137 3.49 7.13 12.64
N ASN A 138 4.10 6.96 13.82
CA ASN A 138 5.13 7.85 14.35
C ASN A 138 6.45 7.79 13.55
N GLN A 139 6.75 6.67 12.93
CA GLN A 139 8.02 6.45 12.19
C GLN A 139 7.87 6.57 10.67
N TYR A 140 6.63 6.75 10.18
CA TYR A 140 6.40 6.78 8.75
C TYR A 140 6.99 8.04 8.11
N VAL A 141 7.90 7.82 7.16
CA VAL A 141 8.46 8.81 6.24
C VAL A 141 8.41 8.20 4.85
N SER A 142 7.73 8.88 3.91
CA SER A 142 7.63 8.42 2.52
C SER A 142 8.95 8.47 1.76
N GLY A 143 9.91 9.24 2.27
CA GLY A 143 11.12 9.60 1.55
C GLY A 143 10.85 10.55 0.38
N ASP A 144 11.82 10.72 -0.48
CA ASP A 144 11.66 11.44 -1.75
C ASP A 144 10.92 10.55 -2.75
N ILE A 145 9.58 10.56 -2.66
CA ILE A 145 8.73 9.73 -3.53
C ILE A 145 8.82 10.16 -4.99
N ASP A 146 9.09 11.42 -5.26
CA ASP A 146 9.21 11.95 -6.61
C ASP A 146 10.45 11.35 -7.29
N LEU A 147 11.56 11.29 -6.57
CA LEU A 147 12.76 10.57 -7.04
C LEU A 147 12.49 9.07 -7.20
N VAL A 148 11.81 8.43 -6.21
CA VAL A 148 11.47 7.00 -6.30
C VAL A 148 10.69 6.71 -7.59
N LEU A 149 9.65 7.49 -7.88
CA LEU A 149 8.81 7.29 -9.06
C LEU A 149 9.59 7.49 -10.36
N SER A 150 10.45 8.51 -10.42
CA SER A 150 11.27 8.79 -11.61
C SER A 150 12.32 7.70 -11.92
N GLU A 151 12.71 6.91 -10.93
CA GLU A 151 13.68 5.82 -11.09
C GLU A 151 13.04 4.44 -11.32
N ILE A 152 11.69 4.33 -11.32
CA ILE A 152 11.02 3.07 -11.64
C ILE A 152 11.15 2.75 -13.12
N THR A 153 11.73 1.60 -13.43
CA THR A 153 11.86 1.05 -14.79
C THR A 153 10.88 -0.08 -15.08
N SER A 154 10.40 -0.77 -14.04
CA SER A 154 9.49 -1.90 -14.19
C SER A 154 8.17 -1.48 -14.82
N PRO A 155 7.56 -2.33 -15.69
CA PRO A 155 6.20 -2.16 -16.17
C PRO A 155 5.21 -2.04 -15.01
N ALA A 156 4.19 -1.20 -15.14
CA ALA A 156 3.24 -0.94 -14.06
C ALA A 156 1.77 -0.92 -14.52
N LEU A 157 0.90 -1.50 -13.70
CA LEU A 157 -0.54 -1.28 -13.71
C LEU A 157 -0.90 -0.37 -12.52
N ILE A 158 -1.42 0.81 -12.79
CA ILE A 158 -1.94 1.74 -11.80
C ILE A 158 -3.46 1.54 -11.71
N MET A 159 -3.95 1.22 -10.52
CA MET A 159 -5.38 1.07 -10.24
C MET A 159 -5.81 2.10 -9.20
N TRP A 160 -6.91 2.82 -9.47
CA TRP A 160 -7.33 3.89 -8.57
C TRP A 160 -8.84 4.01 -8.50
N GLY A 161 -9.35 4.27 -7.29
CA GLY A 161 -10.77 4.61 -7.11
C GLY A 161 -11.03 6.09 -7.37
N GLU A 162 -12.05 6.41 -8.16
CA GLU A 162 -12.43 7.81 -8.44
C GLU A 162 -12.92 8.52 -7.18
N LYS A 163 -13.58 7.78 -6.27
CA LYS A 163 -14.09 8.29 -4.99
C LYS A 163 -13.08 8.21 -3.85
N ASN A 164 -11.79 8.07 -4.14
CA ASN A 164 -10.75 7.97 -3.13
C ASN A 164 -10.55 9.30 -2.39
N SER A 165 -11.08 9.39 -1.16
CA SER A 165 -11.00 10.57 -0.30
C SER A 165 -9.66 10.70 0.44
N VAL A 166 -8.84 9.65 0.47
CA VAL A 166 -7.54 9.62 1.18
C VAL A 166 -6.40 10.06 0.27
N VAL A 167 -6.38 9.55 -0.95
CA VAL A 167 -5.41 9.91 -1.99
C VAL A 167 -6.21 10.22 -3.26
N PRO A 168 -6.46 11.50 -3.58
CA PRO A 168 -7.30 11.92 -4.70
C PRO A 168 -6.88 11.32 -6.04
N VAL A 169 -7.85 11.08 -6.93
CA VAL A 169 -7.64 10.38 -8.21
C VAL A 169 -6.71 11.14 -9.17
N GLU A 170 -6.64 12.46 -9.04
CA GLU A 170 -5.74 13.31 -9.82
C GLU A 170 -4.27 12.88 -9.66
N LEU A 171 -3.93 12.34 -8.49
CA LEU A 171 -2.59 11.85 -8.20
C LEU A 171 -2.24 10.55 -8.94
N ALA A 172 -3.24 9.81 -9.47
CA ALA A 172 -2.97 8.68 -10.36
C ALA A 172 -2.35 9.16 -11.69
N HIS A 173 -2.86 10.26 -12.23
CA HIS A 173 -2.31 10.86 -13.45
C HIS A 173 -0.94 11.47 -13.22
N GLU A 174 -0.75 12.13 -12.08
CA GLU A 174 0.54 12.67 -11.68
C GLU A 174 1.58 11.55 -11.55
N MET A 175 1.24 10.48 -10.82
CA MET A 175 2.09 9.30 -10.65
C MET A 175 2.50 8.71 -12.00
N LYS A 176 1.54 8.52 -12.93
CA LYS A 176 1.82 8.01 -14.27
C LYS A 176 2.84 8.89 -15.01
N ASN A 177 2.71 10.21 -14.89
CA ASN A 177 3.62 11.15 -15.55
C ASN A 177 5.01 11.14 -14.92
N MET A 178 5.12 10.89 -13.61
CA MET A 178 6.40 10.84 -12.89
C MET A 178 7.17 9.56 -13.15
N MET A 179 6.50 8.45 -13.43
CA MET A 179 7.11 7.15 -13.77
C MET A 179 7.60 7.09 -15.22
N ASN A 180 8.28 8.13 -15.68
CA ASN A 180 8.69 8.35 -17.08
C ASN A 180 9.76 7.38 -17.58
N ASN A 181 10.45 6.67 -16.69
CA ASN A 181 11.42 5.62 -17.02
C ASN A 181 10.81 4.21 -17.05
N SER A 182 9.55 4.05 -16.63
CA SER A 182 8.85 2.77 -16.73
C SER A 182 8.68 2.39 -18.21
N THR A 183 8.99 1.13 -18.52
CA THR A 183 8.90 0.63 -19.91
C THR A 183 7.46 0.60 -20.42
N ARG A 184 6.47 0.50 -19.51
CA ARG A 184 5.05 0.48 -19.86
C ARG A 184 4.19 0.82 -18.64
N ILE A 185 3.18 1.69 -18.81
CA ILE A 185 2.22 2.01 -17.77
C ILE A 185 0.80 1.87 -18.32
N GLU A 186 0.03 0.96 -17.74
CA GLU A 186 -1.44 0.93 -17.90
C GLU A 186 -2.10 1.53 -16.65
N MET A 187 -3.26 2.16 -16.83
CA MET A 187 -3.99 2.78 -15.73
C MET A 187 -5.49 2.48 -15.85
N ILE A 188 -6.10 2.11 -14.73
CA ILE A 188 -7.54 1.84 -14.62
C ILE A 188 -8.09 2.68 -13.47
N ILE A 189 -9.10 3.50 -13.77
CA ILE A 189 -9.87 4.26 -12.78
C ILE A 189 -11.21 3.56 -12.57
N TYR A 190 -11.57 3.32 -11.32
CA TYR A 190 -12.81 2.66 -10.92
C TYR A 190 -13.79 3.71 -10.36
N GLU A 191 -14.83 4.02 -11.12
CA GLU A 191 -15.81 5.08 -10.82
C GLU A 191 -16.48 4.95 -9.44
N SER A 192 -16.74 3.71 -9.00
CA SER A 192 -17.35 3.43 -7.69
C SER A 192 -16.34 3.23 -6.56
N GLY A 193 -15.06 3.05 -6.86
CA GLY A 193 -14.04 2.65 -5.89
C GLY A 193 -13.55 3.79 -5.01
N GLY A 194 -13.28 3.47 -3.74
CA GLY A 194 -12.61 4.34 -2.76
C GLY A 194 -11.14 4.02 -2.59
N HIS A 195 -10.59 4.40 -1.42
CA HIS A 195 -9.20 4.10 -1.06
C HIS A 195 -8.97 2.60 -0.79
N GLN A 196 -9.98 1.94 -0.21
CA GLN A 196 -9.95 0.50 0.08
C GLN A 196 -10.35 -0.34 -1.16
N LEU A 197 -9.90 0.08 -2.33
CA LEU A 197 -10.27 -0.44 -3.65
C LEU A 197 -10.27 -1.96 -3.73
N VAL A 198 -9.22 -2.60 -3.21
CA VAL A 198 -9.04 -4.06 -3.25
C VAL A 198 -10.03 -4.79 -2.32
N GLN A 199 -10.48 -4.14 -1.25
CA GLN A 199 -11.51 -4.68 -0.34
C GLN A 199 -12.90 -4.51 -0.94
N GLU A 200 -13.15 -3.37 -1.57
CA GLU A 200 -14.44 -2.97 -2.11
C GLU A 200 -14.75 -3.64 -3.45
N LEU A 201 -13.79 -3.67 -4.36
CA LEU A 201 -13.91 -4.18 -5.73
C LEU A 201 -12.96 -5.35 -6.02
N GLY A 202 -12.71 -6.21 -5.01
CA GLY A 202 -11.66 -7.23 -5.07
C GLY A 202 -11.76 -8.18 -6.25
N LEU A 203 -12.97 -8.61 -6.64
CA LEU A 203 -13.16 -9.48 -7.80
C LEU A 203 -12.80 -8.77 -9.12
N GLN A 204 -13.18 -7.51 -9.25
CA GLN A 204 -12.91 -6.73 -10.46
C GLN A 204 -11.42 -6.39 -10.56
N THR A 205 -10.84 -5.84 -9.50
CA THR A 205 -9.40 -5.49 -9.45
C THR A 205 -8.51 -6.71 -9.65
N GLY A 206 -8.90 -7.86 -9.08
CA GLY A 206 -8.19 -9.13 -9.27
C GLY A 206 -8.23 -9.63 -10.72
N LYS A 207 -9.38 -9.53 -11.40
CA LYS A 207 -9.51 -9.89 -12.82
C LYS A 207 -8.68 -8.96 -13.71
N ASP A 208 -8.70 -7.65 -13.45
CA ASP A 208 -7.95 -6.67 -14.23
C ASP A 208 -6.44 -6.85 -14.04
N ALA A 209 -6.00 -7.10 -12.80
CA ALA A 209 -4.60 -7.43 -12.49
C ALA A 209 -4.15 -8.71 -13.22
N LEU A 210 -4.96 -9.78 -13.17
CA LEU A 210 -4.65 -11.03 -13.86
C LEU A 210 -4.59 -10.82 -15.39
N LYS A 211 -5.55 -10.10 -15.96
CA LYS A 211 -5.56 -9.77 -17.38
C LYS A 211 -4.30 -9.00 -17.80
N TYR A 212 -3.87 -8.06 -16.98
CA TYR A 212 -2.63 -7.32 -17.21
C TYR A 212 -1.42 -8.26 -17.23
N LEU A 213 -1.27 -9.11 -16.21
CA LEU A 213 -0.15 -10.04 -16.13
C LEU A 213 -0.14 -11.06 -17.28
N MET A 214 -1.31 -11.58 -17.66
CA MET A 214 -1.40 -12.55 -18.75
C MET A 214 -1.11 -11.95 -20.14
N LYS A 215 -1.49 -10.71 -20.36
CA LYS A 215 -1.27 -9.99 -21.62
C LYS A 215 0.23 -9.90 -21.98
N TRP A 216 1.09 -9.83 -20.97
CA TRP A 216 2.51 -9.56 -21.14
C TRP A 216 3.42 -10.74 -20.78
N ARG A 217 2.84 -11.90 -20.46
CA ARG A 217 3.61 -13.11 -20.16
C ARG A 217 4.10 -13.84 -21.41
N GLY A 218 3.65 -13.45 -22.59
CA GLY A 218 3.96 -14.10 -23.87
C GLY A 218 5.00 -13.39 -24.73
N ASP A 219 5.45 -12.20 -24.33
CA ASP A 219 6.36 -11.40 -25.17
C ASP A 219 7.86 -11.70 -24.91
N ASP A 220 8.20 -12.50 -23.89
CA ASP A 220 9.58 -12.83 -23.52
C ASP A 220 10.05 -14.20 -24.07
N ASP A 221 9.22 -14.93 -24.84
CA ASP A 221 9.54 -16.26 -25.40
C ASP A 221 9.78 -16.25 -26.95
N GLU A 222 9.98 -15.08 -27.57
CA GLU A 222 10.39 -15.00 -28.99
C GLU A 222 11.83 -14.52 -29.19
#